data_c9fd4c0a011ae13233143b60faddf124
#
_entry.id   c9fd4c0a011ae13233143b60faddf124
#
_cell.length_a   1.000
_cell.length_b   1.000
_cell.length_c   1.000
_cell.angle_alpha   90.00
_cell.angle_beta   90.00
_cell.angle_gamma   90.00
#
_symmetry.space_group_name_H-M   'P 1'
#
loop_
_entity.id
_entity.type
_entity.pdbx_description
1 polymer ?
#
loop_
_entity_poly.entity_id
_entity_poly.type
_entity_poly.pdbx_seq_one_letter_code
_entity_poly.pdbx_strand_id
1 'polypeptide(L)'
;GLGSGVKSSNSISIKNLKLSGVILSENKKFAIFSYPDGRTTKYEENSILSNNLMILDIFQNGIYLKMNEEEYSLDLNNNLVKVE
;
A
#
# COMPACT_ATOMS: atom_id res chain seq x y z
N GLY A 1 -15.20 7.06 24.47
CA GLY A 1 -14.49 6.87 24.03
C GLY A 1 -15.16 6.38 23.01
N LEU A 2 -15.92 6.48 22.92
CA LEU A 2 -16.56 6.09 22.19
C LEU A 2 -16.07 6.19 20.91
N GLY A 3 -15.89 7.01 20.38
CA GLY A 3 -15.48 7.07 19.05
C GLY A 3 -14.10 6.63 18.79
N SER A 4 -13.43 6.39 19.83
CA SER A 4 -12.05 6.10 19.65
C SER A 4 -11.78 4.85 18.90
N GLY A 5 -12.52 3.86 19.06
CA GLY A 5 -12.22 2.63 18.37
C GLY A 5 -12.41 2.74 16.88
N VAL A 6 -13.24 3.64 16.51
CA VAL A 6 -13.54 3.77 15.13
C VAL A 6 -12.39 4.33 14.34
N LYS A 7 -11.66 5.23 14.92
CA LYS A 7 -10.59 5.82 14.18
C LYS A 7 -9.51 4.86 13.83
N SER A 8 -9.20 3.99 14.72
CA SER A 8 -8.09 3.09 14.46
C SER A 8 -8.45 2.12 13.35
N SER A 9 -9.69 1.84 13.14
CA SER A 9 -10.05 0.88 12.12
C SER A 9 -9.86 1.44 10.72
N ASN A 10 -9.69 2.73 10.57
CA ASN A 10 -9.51 3.34 9.27
C ASN A 10 -8.04 3.53 8.91
N SER A 11 -7.15 3.13 9.78
CA SER A 11 -5.73 3.27 9.50
C SER A 11 -5.14 1.89 9.25
N ILE A 12 -4.31 1.80 8.25
CA ILE A 12 -3.62 0.56 7.92
C ILE A 12 -2.15 0.80 8.12
N SER A 13 -1.51 -0.03 8.91
CA SER A 13 -0.08 0.06 9.12
C SER A 13 0.64 -0.64 7.97
N ILE A 14 1.60 0.04 7.37
CA ILE A 14 2.36 -0.54 6.28
C ILE A 14 3.14 -1.76 6.78
N LYS A 15 3.40 -1.85 8.06
CA LYS A 15 4.11 -2.99 8.61
C LYS A 15 3.31 -4.27 8.54
N ASN A 16 1.99 -4.15 8.45
CA ASN A 16 1.11 -5.30 8.34
C ASN A 16 0.78 -5.66 6.91
N LEU A 17 1.36 -4.93 5.97
CA LEU A 17 1.15 -5.19 4.55
C LEU A 17 2.45 -5.63 3.93
N LYS A 18 2.39 -6.69 3.15
CA LYS A 18 3.56 -7.16 2.45
C LYS A 18 3.28 -7.06 0.97
N LEU A 19 4.14 -6.37 0.24
CA LEU A 19 3.98 -6.29 -1.21
C LEU A 19 4.43 -7.62 -1.79
N SER A 20 3.49 -8.39 -2.32
CA SER A 20 3.74 -9.72 -2.82
C SER A 20 4.03 -9.76 -4.30
N GLY A 21 3.55 -8.79 -5.04
CA GLY A 21 3.78 -8.77 -6.47
C GLY A 21 3.11 -7.58 -7.11
N VAL A 22 3.34 -7.42 -8.40
CA VAL A 22 2.68 -6.40 -9.19
C VAL A 22 2.19 -7.04 -10.47
N ILE A 23 1.11 -6.51 -11.02
CA ILE A 23 0.59 -6.93 -12.30
C ILE A 23 0.61 -5.70 -13.20
N LEU A 24 1.30 -5.80 -14.31
CA LEU A 24 1.39 -4.70 -15.26
C LEU A 24 0.76 -5.13 -16.57
N SER A 25 -0.23 -4.39 -17.03
CA SER A 25 -0.83 -4.66 -18.31
C SER A 25 -0.90 -3.36 -19.10
N GLU A 26 -1.38 -3.41 -20.32
CA GLU A 26 -1.40 -2.23 -21.15
C GLU A 26 -2.24 -1.10 -20.57
N ASN A 27 -3.33 -1.42 -19.95
CA ASN A 27 -4.26 -0.41 -19.49
C ASN A 27 -4.38 -0.27 -17.99
N LYS A 28 -3.86 -1.22 -17.25
CA LYS A 28 -4.02 -1.22 -15.80
C LYS A 28 -2.80 -1.78 -15.11
N LYS A 29 -2.56 -1.30 -13.92
CA LYS A 29 -1.48 -1.79 -13.09
C LYS A 29 -2.02 -2.04 -11.70
N PHE A 30 -1.62 -3.13 -11.10
CA PHE A 30 -2.08 -3.53 -9.78
C PHE A 30 -0.91 -3.88 -8.89
N ALA A 31 -1.04 -3.55 -7.62
CA ALA A 31 -0.12 -4.02 -6.58
C ALA A 31 -0.85 -5.07 -5.77
N ILE A 32 -0.19 -6.17 -5.48
CA ILE A 32 -0.77 -7.26 -4.71
C ILE A 32 -0.15 -7.24 -3.33
N PHE A 33 -0.99 -7.11 -2.31
CA PHE A 33 -0.54 -7.11 -0.92
C PHE A 33 -1.02 -8.35 -0.20
N SER A 34 -0.19 -8.87 0.67
CA SER A 34 -0.55 -9.97 1.55
C SER A 34 -0.68 -9.45 2.97
N TYR A 35 -1.64 -9.98 3.69
CA TYR A 35 -1.90 -9.64 5.08
C TYR A 35 -1.40 -10.76 5.98
N PRO A 36 -1.19 -10.50 7.27
CA PRO A 36 -0.68 -11.53 8.17
C PRO A 36 -1.56 -12.76 8.26
N ASP A 37 -2.86 -12.63 7.99
CA ASP A 37 -3.77 -13.76 8.05
C ASP A 37 -3.79 -14.57 6.75
N GLY A 38 -2.94 -14.23 5.80
CA GLY A 38 -2.85 -14.97 4.55
C GLY A 38 -3.70 -14.45 3.42
N ARG A 39 -4.56 -13.46 3.68
CA ARG A 39 -5.37 -12.89 2.62
C ARG A 39 -4.50 -12.06 1.68
N THR A 40 -4.91 -11.96 0.43
CA THR A 40 -4.26 -11.08 -0.53
C THR A 40 -5.30 -10.16 -1.14
N THR A 41 -4.87 -8.99 -1.55
CA THR A 41 -5.74 -8.00 -2.15
C THR A 41 -4.98 -7.27 -3.25
N LYS A 42 -5.67 -6.95 -4.34
CA LYS A 42 -5.09 -6.16 -5.43
C LYS A 42 -5.59 -4.75 -5.34
N TYR A 43 -4.69 -3.80 -5.57
CA TYR A 43 -5.05 -2.38 -5.62
C TYR A 43 -4.46 -1.76 -6.87
N GLU A 44 -5.25 -0.93 -7.54
CA GLU A 44 -4.78 -0.20 -8.71
C GLU A 44 -3.99 1.03 -8.31
N GLU A 45 -3.31 1.65 -9.27
CA GLU A 45 -2.70 2.95 -9.06
C GLU A 45 -3.76 3.93 -8.62
N ASN A 46 -3.37 4.84 -7.77
CA ASN A 46 -4.22 5.88 -7.19
C ASN A 46 -5.29 5.35 -6.24
N SER A 47 -5.19 4.09 -5.85
CA SER A 47 -6.09 3.54 -4.84
C SER A 47 -5.74 4.08 -3.47
N ILE A 48 -6.78 4.33 -2.68
CA ILE A 48 -6.61 4.76 -1.30
C ILE A 48 -6.92 3.55 -0.42
N LEU A 49 -5.91 3.07 0.29
CA LEU A 49 -6.08 1.90 1.13
C LEU A 49 -6.67 2.26 2.49
N SER A 50 -6.37 3.47 2.94
CA SER A 50 -6.93 3.96 4.19
C SER A 50 -6.73 5.47 4.21
N ASN A 51 -7.13 6.12 5.28
CA ASN A 51 -7.00 7.57 5.37
C ASN A 51 -5.57 8.05 5.28
N ASN A 52 -4.63 7.17 5.55
CA ASN A 52 -3.23 7.58 5.58
C ASN A 52 -2.34 6.83 4.58
N LEU A 53 -2.92 6.10 3.66
CA LEU A 53 -2.11 5.27 2.76
C LEU A 53 -2.73 5.22 1.36
N MET A 54 -1.97 5.65 0.37
CA MET A 54 -2.44 5.71 -1.01
C MET A 54 -1.33 5.23 -1.94
N ILE A 55 -1.70 4.45 -2.95
CA ILE A 55 -0.74 4.03 -3.96
C ILE A 55 -0.65 5.11 -5.01
N LEU A 56 0.56 5.57 -5.30
CA LEU A 56 0.77 6.61 -6.29
C LEU A 56 1.10 6.05 -7.66
N ASP A 57 1.99 5.08 -7.71
CA ASP A 57 2.43 4.53 -8.98
C ASP A 57 2.92 3.10 -8.77
N ILE A 58 2.87 2.31 -9.82
CA ILE A 58 3.25 0.90 -9.76
C ILE A 58 4.25 0.61 -10.86
N PHE A 59 5.36 -0.02 -10.49
CA PHE A 59 6.43 -0.34 -11.41
C PHE A 59 6.74 -1.83 -11.35
N GLN A 60 7.57 -2.28 -12.23
CA GLN A 60 7.93 -3.69 -12.30
C GLN A 60 8.56 -4.19 -11.00
N ASN A 61 9.33 -3.34 -10.33
CA ASN A 61 10.06 -3.74 -9.13
C ASN A 61 9.42 -3.32 -7.82
N GLY A 62 8.31 -2.63 -7.88
CA GLY A 62 7.69 -2.14 -6.66
C GLY A 62 6.73 -1.01 -6.92
N ILE A 63 6.46 -0.22 -5.90
CA ILE A 63 5.48 0.85 -5.99
C ILE A 63 5.99 2.11 -5.31
N TYR A 64 5.39 3.24 -5.67
CA TYR A 64 5.48 4.46 -4.88
C TYR A 64 4.18 4.60 -4.14
N LEU A 65 4.25 5.01 -2.90
CA LEU A 65 3.06 5.23 -2.09
C LEU A 65 3.19 6.50 -1.29
N LYS A 66 2.06 6.99 -0.82
CA LYS A 66 2.03 8.16 0.03
C LYS A 66 1.45 7.73 1.36
N MET A 67 2.18 8.01 2.42
CA MET A 67 1.79 7.60 3.75
C MET A 67 2.03 8.77 4.69
N ASN A 68 0.97 9.19 5.37
CA ASN A 68 1.04 10.32 6.30
C ASN A 68 1.64 11.56 5.64
N GLU A 69 1.17 11.84 4.40
CA GLU A 69 1.59 13.03 3.65
C GLU A 69 3.02 12.98 3.13
N GLU A 70 3.67 11.86 3.20
CA GLU A 70 5.03 11.71 2.69
C GLU A 70 5.10 10.56 1.71
N GLU A 71 6.00 10.66 0.77
CA GLU A 71 6.12 9.65 -0.28
C GLU A 71 7.22 8.66 0.03
N TYR A 72 6.96 7.41 -0.32
CA TYR A 72 7.90 6.31 -0.09
C TYR A 72 7.92 5.40 -1.30
N SER A 73 9.03 4.69 -1.48
CA SER A 73 9.08 3.59 -2.40
C SER A 73 9.06 2.29 -1.59
N LEU A 74 8.42 1.28 -2.14
CA LEU A 74 8.36 -0.04 -1.50
C LEU A 74 8.65 -1.06 -2.59
N ASP A 75 9.74 -1.81 -2.46
CA ASP A 75 10.09 -2.76 -3.49
C ASP A 75 9.53 -4.16 -3.15
N LEU A 76 9.73 -5.11 -4.07
CA LEU A 76 9.21 -6.45 -3.88
C LEU A 76 9.93 -7.24 -2.79
N ASN A 77 11.03 -6.72 -2.29
CA ASN A 77 11.69 -7.27 -1.12
C ASN A 77 11.21 -6.60 0.16
N ASN A 78 10.22 -5.74 0.01
CA ASN A 78 9.60 -5.01 1.11
C ASN A 78 10.55 -4.05 1.83
N ASN A 79 11.45 -3.45 1.07
CA ASN A 79 12.28 -2.37 1.56
C ASN A 79 11.53 -1.07 1.35
N LEU A 80 11.24 -0.37 2.42
CA LEU A 80 10.50 0.88 2.40
C LEU A 80 11.49 2.03 2.55
N VAL A 81 11.52 2.92 1.58
CA VAL A 81 12.46 4.03 1.56
C VAL A 81 11.71 5.32 1.30
N LYS A 82 11.97 6.32 2.12
CA LYS A 82 11.34 7.61 1.94
C LYS A 82 11.93 8.29 0.71
N VAL A 83 11.05 8.84 -0.12
CA VAL A 83 11.45 9.55 -1.32
C VAL A 83 11.64 11.02 -0.93
N GLU A 84 12.81 11.55 -1.19
CA GLU A 84 13.10 12.93 -0.83
C GLU A 84 13.04 13.89 -1.98
#